data_76a2ef9ec177be6b2555ca2beecd1a23
#
_entry.id   76a2ef9ec177be6b2555ca2beecd1a23
#
_cell.length_a   1.000
_cell.length_b   1.000
_cell.length_c   1.000
_cell.angle_alpha   90.00
_cell.angle_beta   90.00
_cell.angle_gamma   90.00
#
_symmetry.space_group_name_H-M   'P 1'
#
loop_
_entity.id
_entity.type
_entity.pdbx_description
1 polymer ?
#
loop_
_entity_poly.entity_id
_entity_poly.type
_entity_poly.pdbx_seq_one_letter_code
_entity_poly.pdbx_strand_id
1 'polypeptide(L)'
;MEKYEKDTKSRPHVVILGAGASMAALPHRDKNRKPITCMDNFFENLGMKDLIANLPLKTQSKNLEDIYSEVEERSKSESLFLKAKEEIENCVFDYFNFFTIPDEPTIYDFLLLSLREKDLIASFNWDPILIQAGNRLIEKGLILNNRLPKTVFLHGNVGVIYDPNKKAVSMHSRYDSNLGEKCSLLFPVAQKDYTNNVVIKDSWAMVKEYLRRAYILTIFGYSAPKTDIEAVETLKEAWNFYGKKLIEEIEIIDKLDKKELKIKWHNFSEGTHLHCAENFFESMCGKYPRRTTEQLFDVTMLSILRTDNRGFKSGMSFDDIKQFIKPLLLDEILNPDNLANPYRANFNPD
;
A
#
# COMPACT_ATOMS: atom_id res chain seq x y z
N MET A 1 -30.76 5.20 14.80
CA MET A 1 -29.38 5.44 15.22
C MET A 1 -28.53 4.18 15.00
N GLU A 2 -28.93 3.02 15.53
CA GLU A 2 -28.20 1.73 15.38
C GLU A 2 -27.88 1.35 13.92
N LYS A 3 -28.84 1.45 13.00
CA LYS A 3 -28.61 1.17 11.57
C LYS A 3 -27.55 2.09 10.96
N TYR A 4 -27.61 3.38 11.24
CA TYR A 4 -26.64 4.36 10.75
C TYR A 4 -25.21 4.08 11.30
N GLU A 5 -25.11 3.72 12.57
CA GLU A 5 -23.87 3.34 13.21
C GLU A 5 -23.27 2.09 12.55
N LYS A 6 -24.06 1.03 12.39
CA LYS A 6 -23.65 -0.21 11.72
C LYS A 6 -23.20 0.07 10.28
N ASP A 7 -24.00 0.81 9.51
CA ASP A 7 -23.70 1.15 8.11
C ASP A 7 -22.39 1.96 8.02
N THR A 8 -22.16 2.93 8.91
CA THR A 8 -20.94 3.75 8.91
C THR A 8 -19.70 2.93 9.30
N LYS A 9 -19.78 2.13 10.35
CA LYS A 9 -18.67 1.27 10.81
C LYS A 9 -18.32 0.17 9.83
N SER A 10 -19.28 -0.26 9.00
CA SER A 10 -19.06 -1.25 7.93
C SER A 10 -18.32 -0.70 6.71
N ARG A 11 -18.22 0.62 6.58
CA ARG A 11 -17.47 1.27 5.48
C ARG A 11 -16.00 0.91 5.55
N PRO A 12 -15.30 0.80 4.40
CA PRO A 12 -13.92 0.36 4.38
C PRO A 12 -12.94 1.45 4.86
N HIS A 13 -11.83 0.98 5.41
CA HIS A 13 -10.58 1.71 5.50
C HIS A 13 -9.75 1.37 4.27
N VAL A 14 -9.38 2.37 3.48
CA VAL A 14 -8.53 2.21 2.31
C VAL A 14 -7.12 2.71 2.64
N VAL A 15 -6.11 1.90 2.36
CA VAL A 15 -4.71 2.27 2.55
C VAL A 15 -4.00 2.30 1.20
N ILE A 16 -3.39 3.44 0.86
CA ILE A 16 -2.55 3.61 -0.32
C ILE A 16 -1.09 3.54 0.12
N LEU A 17 -0.33 2.64 -0.52
CA LEU A 17 1.09 2.45 -0.24
C LEU A 17 1.95 2.96 -1.40
N GLY A 18 2.99 3.74 -1.07
CA GLY A 18 4.07 4.07 -1.99
C GLY A 18 5.41 3.52 -1.51
N ALA A 19 6.50 3.84 -2.21
CA ALA A 19 7.84 3.33 -1.96
C ALA A 19 8.33 3.57 -0.52
N GLY A 20 7.94 4.68 0.10
CA GLY A 20 8.27 4.98 1.49
C GLY A 20 7.71 3.96 2.49
N ALA A 21 6.61 3.29 2.18
CA ALA A 21 6.07 2.22 3.02
C ALA A 21 6.94 0.97 2.98
N SER A 22 7.43 0.55 1.79
CA SER A 22 8.40 -0.55 1.68
C SER A 22 9.74 -0.22 2.34
N MET A 23 10.21 1.03 2.22
CA MET A 23 11.41 1.49 2.95
C MET A 23 11.21 1.45 4.46
N ALA A 24 10.02 1.76 4.96
CA ALA A 24 9.70 1.64 6.38
C ALA A 24 9.56 0.18 6.84
N ALA A 25 9.07 -0.71 5.96
CA ALA A 25 8.99 -2.14 6.24
C ALA A 25 10.37 -2.82 6.26
N LEU A 26 11.32 -2.31 5.47
CA LEU A 26 12.69 -2.80 5.37
C LEU A 26 13.70 -1.67 5.65
N PRO A 27 13.79 -1.14 6.89
CA PRO A 27 14.57 0.06 7.20
C PRO A 27 16.07 -0.11 6.98
N HIS A 28 16.56 -1.33 7.00
CA HIS A 28 17.99 -1.62 6.78
C HIS A 28 18.23 -2.26 5.42
N ARG A 29 17.66 -3.43 5.19
CA ARG A 29 17.79 -4.23 3.95
C ARG A 29 16.82 -5.41 4.04
N ASP A 30 16.62 -6.10 2.91
CA ASP A 30 15.93 -7.39 2.91
C ASP A 30 16.74 -8.48 3.63
N LYS A 31 16.19 -9.68 3.77
CA LYS A 31 16.87 -10.83 4.40
C LYS A 31 18.22 -11.16 3.75
N ASN A 32 18.38 -10.91 2.45
CA ASN A 32 19.60 -11.14 1.67
C ASN A 32 20.52 -9.92 1.63
N ARG A 33 20.30 -8.91 2.50
CA ARG A 33 21.03 -7.65 2.56
C ARG A 33 20.90 -6.77 1.32
N LYS A 34 19.89 -6.99 0.49
CA LYS A 34 19.58 -6.17 -0.68
C LYS A 34 18.90 -4.88 -0.22
N PRO A 35 19.38 -3.71 -0.64
CA PRO A 35 18.74 -2.44 -0.28
C PRO A 35 17.43 -2.25 -1.05
N ILE A 36 16.41 -1.67 -0.42
CA ILE A 36 15.32 -1.06 -1.18
C ILE A 36 15.86 0.21 -1.82
N THR A 37 15.61 0.36 -3.12
CA THR A 37 16.06 1.50 -3.88
C THR A 37 15.00 2.59 -3.95
N CYS A 38 15.42 3.85 -3.96
CA CYS A 38 14.60 5.00 -4.33
C CYS A 38 14.95 5.48 -5.73
N MET A 39 14.18 6.38 -6.28
CA MET A 39 14.32 6.82 -7.68
C MET A 39 15.69 7.42 -8.02
N ASP A 40 16.36 8.06 -7.07
CA ASP A 40 17.65 8.75 -7.30
C ASP A 40 18.87 7.80 -7.36
N ASN A 41 18.79 6.62 -6.72
CA ASN A 41 19.89 5.65 -6.69
C ASN A 41 19.53 4.34 -7.42
N PHE A 42 18.49 4.36 -8.20
CA PHE A 42 17.89 3.18 -8.79
C PHE A 42 18.89 2.39 -9.65
N PHE A 43 19.44 3.02 -10.67
CA PHE A 43 20.36 2.36 -11.61
C PHE A 43 21.67 1.91 -10.95
N GLU A 44 22.13 2.61 -9.92
CA GLU A 44 23.32 2.20 -9.17
C GLU A 44 23.06 0.90 -8.38
N ASN A 45 21.93 0.85 -7.69
CA ASN A 45 21.54 -0.31 -6.89
C ASN A 45 21.23 -1.56 -7.75
N LEU A 46 20.78 -1.34 -9.00
CA LEU A 46 20.54 -2.42 -9.96
C LEU A 46 21.80 -2.85 -10.74
N GLY A 47 22.95 -2.18 -10.55
CA GLY A 47 24.18 -2.48 -11.29
C GLY A 47 24.13 -2.05 -12.76
N MET A 48 23.27 -1.10 -13.11
CA MET A 48 23.01 -0.69 -14.50
C MET A 48 23.77 0.58 -14.92
N LYS A 49 24.77 1.01 -14.14
CA LYS A 49 25.56 2.22 -14.44
C LYS A 49 26.17 2.18 -15.84
N ASP A 50 26.75 1.06 -16.24
CA ASP A 50 27.43 0.92 -17.53
C ASP A 50 26.44 0.97 -18.69
N LEU A 51 25.26 0.34 -18.55
CA LEU A 51 24.21 0.42 -19.55
C LEU A 51 23.79 1.88 -19.78
N ILE A 52 23.49 2.61 -18.70
CA ILE A 52 23.04 4.00 -18.78
C ILE A 52 24.15 4.91 -19.30
N ALA A 53 25.42 4.70 -18.89
CA ALA A 53 26.56 5.50 -19.35
C ALA A 53 26.86 5.33 -20.85
N ASN A 54 26.52 4.18 -21.44
CA ASN A 54 26.71 3.90 -22.86
C ASN A 54 25.55 4.38 -23.75
N LEU A 55 24.44 4.87 -23.16
CA LEU A 55 23.34 5.43 -23.91
C LEU A 55 23.59 6.92 -24.19
N PRO A 56 23.40 7.39 -25.44
CA PRO A 56 23.53 8.81 -25.77
C PRO A 56 22.30 9.61 -25.29
N LEU A 57 22.12 9.65 -23.98
CA LEU A 57 21.01 10.36 -23.33
C LEU A 57 21.19 11.87 -23.46
N LYS A 58 20.08 12.60 -23.62
CA LYS A 58 20.02 14.08 -23.58
C LYS A 58 19.89 14.57 -22.14
N THR A 59 19.13 13.81 -21.29
CA THR A 59 18.97 14.14 -19.89
C THR A 59 20.28 14.01 -19.13
N GLN A 60 20.56 14.96 -18.22
CA GLN A 60 21.68 14.90 -17.27
C GLN A 60 21.22 14.37 -15.89
N SER A 61 19.95 14.04 -15.76
CA SER A 61 19.38 13.49 -14.54
C SER A 61 19.91 12.08 -14.25
N LYS A 62 19.97 11.74 -12.95
CA LYS A 62 20.27 10.38 -12.47
C LYS A 62 18.99 9.68 -11.96
N ASN A 63 17.86 10.38 -12.00
CA ASN A 63 16.59 9.87 -11.56
C ASN A 63 15.99 8.88 -12.58
N LEU A 64 15.42 7.78 -12.10
CA LEU A 64 14.80 6.77 -12.95
C LEU A 64 13.71 7.36 -13.85
N GLU A 65 12.86 8.26 -13.33
CA GLU A 65 11.73 8.82 -14.08
C GLU A 65 12.18 9.57 -15.32
N ASP A 66 13.21 10.43 -15.18
CA ASP A 66 13.72 11.23 -16.29
C ASP A 66 14.42 10.36 -17.34
N ILE A 67 15.27 9.43 -16.89
CA ILE A 67 16.04 8.55 -17.78
C ILE A 67 15.09 7.60 -18.52
N TYR A 68 14.20 6.93 -17.81
CA TYR A 68 13.30 5.97 -18.43
C TYR A 68 12.29 6.63 -19.36
N SER A 69 11.83 7.86 -19.06
CA SER A 69 10.96 8.63 -19.94
C SER A 69 11.65 8.93 -21.30
N GLU A 70 12.94 9.29 -21.29
CA GLU A 70 13.70 9.47 -22.53
C GLU A 70 13.92 8.15 -23.28
N VAL A 71 14.25 7.07 -22.54
CA VAL A 71 14.42 5.74 -23.14
C VAL A 71 13.13 5.26 -23.80
N GLU A 72 12.00 5.39 -23.12
CA GLU A 72 10.67 5.02 -23.62
C GLU A 72 10.30 5.81 -24.88
N GLU A 73 10.50 7.13 -24.87
CA GLU A 73 10.20 7.98 -26.03
C GLU A 73 11.03 7.58 -27.26
N ARG A 74 12.34 7.40 -27.07
CA ARG A 74 13.28 7.09 -28.16
C ARG A 74 13.22 5.63 -28.60
N SER A 75 12.71 4.71 -27.77
CA SER A 75 12.52 3.31 -28.14
C SER A 75 11.55 3.11 -29.30
N LYS A 76 10.66 4.08 -29.53
CA LYS A 76 9.68 4.06 -30.62
C LYS A 76 10.30 4.20 -32.02
N SER A 77 11.50 4.75 -32.11
CA SER A 77 12.18 5.06 -33.39
C SER A 77 13.62 4.54 -33.46
N GLU A 78 14.26 4.24 -32.33
CA GLU A 78 15.68 3.89 -32.28
C GLU A 78 15.87 2.49 -31.67
N SER A 79 16.42 1.54 -32.44
CA SER A 79 16.61 0.15 -32.01
C SER A 79 17.55 0.01 -30.79
N LEU A 80 18.51 0.92 -30.62
CA LEU A 80 19.38 0.95 -29.46
C LEU A 80 18.57 1.18 -28.15
N PHE A 81 17.65 2.14 -28.19
CA PHE A 81 16.80 2.47 -27.07
C PHE A 81 15.72 1.42 -26.80
N LEU A 82 15.23 0.73 -27.85
CA LEU A 82 14.32 -0.40 -27.66
C LEU A 82 14.99 -1.53 -26.87
N LYS A 83 16.24 -1.90 -27.25
CA LYS A 83 17.01 -2.91 -26.50
C LYS A 83 17.30 -2.46 -25.06
N ALA A 84 17.69 -1.21 -24.88
CA ALA A 84 17.94 -0.65 -23.56
C ALA A 84 16.69 -0.66 -22.68
N LYS A 85 15.51 -0.34 -23.23
CA LYS A 85 14.23 -0.43 -22.56
C LYS A 85 13.96 -1.86 -22.05
N GLU A 86 14.04 -2.85 -22.94
CA GLU A 86 13.83 -4.26 -22.60
C GLU A 86 14.80 -4.74 -21.50
N GLU A 87 16.06 -4.33 -21.56
CA GLU A 87 17.07 -4.67 -20.56
C GLU A 87 16.77 -4.01 -19.20
N ILE A 88 16.39 -2.72 -19.19
CA ILE A 88 15.97 -2.02 -17.99
C ILE A 88 14.77 -2.71 -17.34
N GLU A 89 13.73 -3.01 -18.11
CA GLU A 89 12.50 -3.64 -17.60
C GLU A 89 12.77 -5.01 -16.99
N ASN A 90 13.58 -5.84 -17.67
CA ASN A 90 13.95 -7.14 -17.15
C ASN A 90 14.81 -7.06 -15.88
N CYS A 91 15.83 -6.20 -15.86
CA CYS A 91 16.65 -5.98 -14.67
C CYS A 91 15.83 -5.49 -13.48
N VAL A 92 14.89 -4.57 -13.70
CA VAL A 92 13.99 -4.08 -12.66
C VAL A 92 13.11 -5.20 -12.13
N PHE A 93 12.49 -5.97 -13.03
CA PHE A 93 11.66 -7.11 -12.63
C PHE A 93 12.47 -8.11 -11.80
N ASP A 94 13.63 -8.53 -12.27
CA ASP A 94 14.49 -9.49 -11.59
C ASP A 94 15.00 -8.94 -10.25
N TYR A 95 15.35 -7.64 -10.21
CA TYR A 95 15.76 -7.01 -8.97
C TYR A 95 14.70 -7.15 -7.88
N PHE A 96 13.44 -6.82 -8.17
CA PHE A 96 12.36 -6.90 -7.18
C PHE A 96 11.91 -8.34 -6.92
N ASN A 97 11.91 -9.22 -7.92
CA ASN A 97 11.50 -10.61 -7.77
C ASN A 97 12.34 -11.40 -6.75
N PHE A 98 13.58 -10.98 -6.52
CA PHE A 98 14.48 -11.63 -5.56
C PHE A 98 14.46 -11.02 -4.16
N PHE A 99 13.61 -10.03 -3.90
CA PHE A 99 13.45 -9.52 -2.54
C PHE A 99 12.87 -10.57 -1.61
N THR A 100 13.40 -10.62 -0.38
CA THR A 100 12.97 -11.58 0.64
C THR A 100 12.75 -10.85 1.96
N ILE A 101 11.55 -10.97 2.51
CA ILE A 101 11.18 -10.34 3.78
C ILE A 101 12.07 -10.88 4.93
N PRO A 102 12.52 -10.03 5.90
CA PRO A 102 13.24 -10.45 7.10
C PRO A 102 12.42 -11.44 7.95
N ASP A 103 13.09 -12.20 8.81
CA ASP A 103 12.41 -13.19 9.68
C ASP A 103 11.61 -12.52 10.80
N GLU A 104 12.01 -11.32 11.24
CA GLU A 104 11.30 -10.52 12.24
C GLU A 104 10.04 -9.86 11.65
N PRO A 105 9.05 -9.51 12.51
CA PRO A 105 7.88 -8.76 12.06
C PRO A 105 8.26 -7.43 11.42
N THR A 106 7.63 -7.13 10.30
CA THR A 106 7.77 -5.84 9.60
C THR A 106 6.50 -5.02 9.75
N ILE A 107 6.56 -3.74 9.40
CA ILE A 107 5.38 -2.86 9.36
C ILE A 107 4.25 -3.44 8.50
N TYR A 108 4.58 -4.21 7.46
CA TYR A 108 3.56 -4.84 6.62
C TYR A 108 2.80 -5.97 7.34
N ASP A 109 3.42 -6.68 8.28
CA ASP A 109 2.71 -7.66 9.11
C ASP A 109 1.71 -6.95 10.02
N PHE A 110 2.12 -5.88 10.68
CA PHE A 110 1.25 -5.07 11.51
C PHE A 110 0.11 -4.43 10.70
N LEU A 111 0.40 -3.89 9.52
CA LEU A 111 -0.61 -3.29 8.64
C LEU A 111 -1.67 -4.30 8.21
N LEU A 112 -1.26 -5.46 7.72
CA LEU A 112 -2.18 -6.53 7.29
C LEU A 112 -3.06 -7.03 8.46
N LEU A 113 -2.50 -7.13 9.67
CA LEU A 113 -3.24 -7.50 10.87
C LEU A 113 -4.10 -6.36 11.43
N SER A 114 -3.85 -5.11 11.05
CA SER A 114 -4.65 -3.95 11.50
C SER A 114 -5.97 -3.82 10.75
N LEU A 115 -6.07 -4.37 9.56
CA LEU A 115 -7.20 -4.23 8.66
C LEU A 115 -8.02 -5.53 8.58
N ARG A 116 -9.27 -5.41 8.15
CA ARG A 116 -10.21 -6.53 8.01
C ARG A 116 -10.52 -6.83 6.55
N GLU A 117 -11.25 -7.91 6.30
CA GLU A 117 -11.70 -8.34 4.97
C GLU A 117 -12.56 -7.32 4.21
N LYS A 118 -13.16 -6.36 4.93
CA LYS A 118 -13.91 -5.23 4.34
C LYS A 118 -13.02 -4.10 3.82
N ASP A 119 -11.75 -4.09 4.23
CA ASP A 119 -10.78 -3.02 3.95
C ASP A 119 -9.94 -3.33 2.71
N LEU A 120 -9.24 -2.32 2.18
CA LEU A 120 -8.43 -2.43 0.98
C LEU A 120 -7.04 -1.83 1.18
N ILE A 121 -6.03 -2.54 0.73
CA ILE A 121 -4.68 -2.00 0.52
C ILE A 121 -4.46 -1.87 -0.99
N ALA A 122 -4.15 -0.65 -1.46
CA ALA A 122 -3.80 -0.35 -2.83
C ALA A 122 -2.33 0.11 -2.89
N SER A 123 -1.46 -0.70 -3.51
CA SER A 123 -0.02 -0.45 -3.53
C SER A 123 0.45 0.01 -4.91
N PHE A 124 1.30 1.04 -4.94
CA PHE A 124 2.07 1.44 -6.11
C PHE A 124 3.41 0.68 -6.23
N ASN A 125 3.76 -0.13 -5.21
CA ASN A 125 5.07 -0.77 -5.11
C ASN A 125 5.16 -2.03 -5.95
N TRP A 126 6.30 -2.22 -6.61
CA TRP A 126 6.62 -3.38 -7.44
C TRP A 126 7.12 -4.58 -6.64
N ASP A 127 7.69 -4.33 -5.45
CA ASP A 127 8.28 -5.38 -4.61
C ASP A 127 7.22 -6.33 -4.02
N PRO A 128 7.58 -7.62 -3.77
CA PRO A 128 6.65 -8.63 -3.29
C PRO A 128 6.51 -8.67 -1.75
N ILE A 129 7.10 -7.72 -1.01
CA ILE A 129 7.23 -7.77 0.46
C ILE A 129 5.86 -7.81 1.16
N LEU A 130 4.90 -7.04 0.66
CA LEU A 130 3.52 -7.07 1.20
C LEU A 130 2.87 -8.45 1.03
N ILE A 131 3.07 -9.09 -0.13
CA ILE A 131 2.56 -10.44 -0.42
C ILE A 131 3.25 -11.46 0.50
N GLN A 132 4.57 -11.36 0.65
CA GLN A 132 5.34 -12.24 1.53
C GLN A 132 4.92 -12.10 2.99
N ALA A 133 4.63 -10.89 3.46
CA ALA A 133 4.08 -10.66 4.79
C ALA A 133 2.74 -11.38 4.96
N GLY A 134 1.81 -11.24 4.02
CA GLY A 134 0.53 -11.93 4.05
C GLY A 134 0.65 -13.46 4.12
N ASN A 135 1.48 -14.03 3.24
CA ASN A 135 1.72 -15.47 3.20
C ASN A 135 2.27 -16.00 4.54
N ARG A 136 3.29 -15.35 5.10
CA ARG A 136 3.86 -15.80 6.38
C ARG A 136 2.92 -15.63 7.58
N LEU A 137 2.04 -14.64 7.58
CA LEU A 137 1.02 -14.51 8.64
C LEU A 137 0.05 -15.70 8.63
N ILE A 138 -0.31 -16.16 7.43
CA ILE A 138 -1.15 -17.36 7.23
C ILE A 138 -0.38 -18.61 7.65
N GLU A 139 0.86 -18.79 7.17
CA GLU A 139 1.73 -19.92 7.48
C GLU A 139 2.02 -20.07 8.97
N LYS A 140 2.21 -18.94 9.67
CA LYS A 140 2.38 -18.92 11.14
C LYS A 140 1.08 -19.10 11.93
N GLY A 141 -0.06 -19.17 11.25
CA GLY A 141 -1.37 -19.32 11.89
C GLY A 141 -1.77 -18.13 12.77
N LEU A 142 -1.34 -16.90 12.37
CA LEU A 142 -1.77 -15.69 13.05
C LEU A 142 -3.15 -15.23 12.56
N ILE A 143 -3.46 -15.51 11.29
CA ILE A 143 -4.72 -15.09 10.66
C ILE A 143 -5.09 -16.06 9.52
N LEU A 144 -6.39 -16.19 9.24
CA LEU A 144 -6.87 -16.92 8.07
C LEU A 144 -6.85 -15.99 6.83
N ASN A 145 -6.60 -16.56 5.65
CA ASN A 145 -6.53 -15.80 4.40
C ASN A 145 -7.77 -14.93 4.15
N ASN A 146 -8.96 -15.47 4.38
CA ASN A 146 -10.22 -14.76 4.20
C ASN A 146 -10.51 -13.66 5.24
N ARG A 147 -9.62 -13.47 6.22
CA ARG A 147 -9.68 -12.40 7.24
C ARG A 147 -8.68 -11.27 6.97
N LEU A 148 -7.84 -11.42 5.97
CA LEU A 148 -6.94 -10.36 5.51
C LEU A 148 -7.71 -9.30 4.69
N PRO A 149 -7.23 -8.04 4.65
CA PRO A 149 -7.76 -7.03 3.74
C PRO A 149 -7.52 -7.46 2.29
N LYS A 150 -8.35 -6.95 1.38
CA LYS A 150 -8.07 -7.08 -0.05
C LYS A 150 -6.83 -6.27 -0.40
N THR A 151 -6.04 -6.78 -1.35
CA THR A 151 -4.82 -6.12 -1.80
C THR A 151 -4.83 -6.02 -3.31
N VAL A 152 -4.50 -4.83 -3.85
CA VAL A 152 -4.36 -4.57 -5.29
C VAL A 152 -3.08 -3.80 -5.56
N PHE A 153 -2.55 -3.95 -6.78
CA PHE A 153 -1.29 -3.33 -7.21
C PHE A 153 -1.54 -2.42 -8.42
N LEU A 154 -1.50 -1.11 -8.18
CA LEU A 154 -1.89 -0.09 -9.17
C LEU A 154 -0.87 0.09 -10.29
N HIS A 155 0.39 -0.21 -10.04
CA HIS A 155 1.48 -0.20 -11.03
C HIS A 155 2.02 -1.60 -11.34
N GLY A 156 1.24 -2.65 -11.03
CA GLY A 156 1.72 -4.03 -11.11
C GLY A 156 2.62 -4.41 -9.93
N ASN A 157 3.00 -5.69 -9.89
CA ASN A 157 3.88 -6.22 -8.84
C ASN A 157 4.52 -7.52 -9.34
N VAL A 158 5.78 -7.75 -8.96
CA VAL A 158 6.53 -8.94 -9.44
C VAL A 158 5.99 -10.26 -8.87
N GLY A 159 5.29 -10.24 -7.75
CA GLY A 159 4.65 -11.42 -7.15
C GLY A 159 3.23 -11.69 -7.65
N VAL A 160 2.70 -10.87 -8.56
CA VAL A 160 1.35 -11.06 -9.14
C VAL A 160 1.47 -11.84 -10.45
N ILE A 161 0.72 -12.92 -10.55
CA ILE A 161 0.70 -13.82 -11.72
C ILE A 161 -0.72 -13.90 -12.28
N TYR A 162 -0.85 -13.77 -13.58
CA TYR A 162 -2.10 -13.93 -14.31
C TYR A 162 -2.12 -15.26 -15.04
N ASP A 163 -3.13 -16.10 -14.78
CA ASP A 163 -3.39 -17.33 -15.53
C ASP A 163 -4.43 -17.04 -16.62
N PRO A 164 -4.04 -16.92 -17.90
CA PRO A 164 -4.97 -16.60 -18.98
C PRO A 164 -6.00 -17.70 -19.24
N ASN A 165 -5.68 -18.96 -18.92
CA ASN A 165 -6.59 -20.09 -19.13
C ASN A 165 -7.74 -20.06 -18.10
N LYS A 166 -7.44 -19.72 -16.85
CA LYS A 166 -8.43 -19.61 -15.76
C LYS A 166 -9.01 -18.21 -15.65
N LYS A 167 -8.45 -17.22 -16.36
CA LYS A 167 -8.75 -15.79 -16.20
C LYS A 167 -8.68 -15.36 -14.73
N ALA A 168 -7.65 -15.82 -14.04
CA ALA A 168 -7.49 -15.65 -12.60
C ALA A 168 -6.15 -15.01 -12.25
N VAL A 169 -6.17 -14.18 -11.21
CA VAL A 169 -4.99 -13.55 -10.63
C VAL A 169 -4.62 -14.29 -9.36
N SER A 170 -3.34 -14.57 -9.18
CA SER A 170 -2.78 -15.14 -7.95
C SER A 170 -1.58 -14.34 -7.47
N MET A 171 -1.32 -14.40 -6.16
CA MET A 171 -0.24 -13.65 -5.50
C MET A 171 0.75 -14.64 -4.89
N HIS A 172 2.01 -14.51 -5.26
CA HIS A 172 3.09 -15.40 -4.85
C HIS A 172 4.26 -14.60 -4.28
N SER A 173 5.03 -15.24 -3.41
CA SER A 173 6.24 -14.63 -2.84
C SER A 173 7.30 -14.31 -3.89
N ARG A 174 7.24 -14.99 -5.03
CA ARG A 174 8.08 -14.79 -6.23
C ARG A 174 7.32 -15.21 -7.48
N TYR A 175 7.72 -14.62 -8.60
CA TYR A 175 7.24 -15.06 -9.91
C TYR A 175 7.73 -16.48 -10.24
N ASP A 176 6.82 -17.30 -10.76
CA ASP A 176 7.08 -18.61 -11.31
C ASP A 176 6.33 -18.74 -12.65
N SER A 177 7.08 -18.92 -13.75
CA SER A 177 6.53 -19.04 -15.11
C SER A 177 5.63 -20.26 -15.31
N ASN A 178 5.72 -21.27 -14.45
CA ASN A 178 4.83 -22.43 -14.49
C ASN A 178 3.41 -22.13 -14.02
N LEU A 179 3.21 -21.01 -13.30
CA LEU A 179 1.92 -20.62 -12.72
C LEU A 179 1.13 -19.67 -13.63
N GLY A 180 1.78 -19.04 -14.60
CA GLY A 180 1.13 -18.12 -15.53
C GLY A 180 2.06 -17.01 -16.02
N GLU A 181 1.45 -15.93 -16.52
CA GLU A 181 2.15 -14.77 -17.08
C GLU A 181 2.52 -13.78 -15.98
N LYS A 182 3.71 -13.15 -16.10
CA LYS A 182 4.12 -12.08 -15.20
C LYS A 182 3.21 -10.86 -15.36
N CYS A 183 2.85 -10.22 -14.26
CA CYS A 183 2.17 -8.93 -14.31
C CYS A 183 3.11 -7.88 -14.89
N SER A 184 2.62 -7.09 -15.83
CA SER A 184 3.37 -5.94 -16.34
C SER A 184 3.58 -4.92 -15.24
N LEU A 185 4.79 -4.35 -15.18
CA LEU A 185 5.08 -3.21 -14.31
C LEU A 185 4.81 -1.91 -15.09
N LEU A 186 4.12 -0.96 -14.47
CA LEU A 186 3.97 0.39 -15.03
C LEU A 186 5.15 1.24 -14.58
N PHE A 187 6.01 1.54 -15.52
CA PHE A 187 7.17 2.41 -15.30
C PHE A 187 6.77 3.90 -15.20
N PRO A 188 7.62 4.74 -14.60
CA PRO A 188 7.33 6.15 -14.37
C PRO A 188 7.48 6.97 -15.66
N VAL A 189 6.45 6.98 -16.47
CA VAL A 189 6.31 7.81 -17.69
C VAL A 189 5.13 8.76 -17.55
N ALA A 190 5.14 9.86 -18.30
CA ALA A 190 4.12 10.91 -18.22
C ALA A 190 2.71 10.42 -18.60
N GLN A 191 2.61 9.47 -19.52
CA GLN A 191 1.36 8.84 -19.91
C GLN A 191 1.44 7.34 -19.65
N LYS A 192 0.78 6.89 -18.59
CA LYS A 192 0.70 5.47 -18.25
C LYS A 192 -0.56 4.86 -18.81
N ASP A 193 -0.45 3.66 -19.36
CA ASP A 193 -1.62 2.91 -19.83
C ASP A 193 -2.17 2.01 -18.71
N TYR A 194 -3.22 2.47 -18.08
CA TYR A 194 -3.93 1.74 -17.02
C TYR A 194 -4.99 0.76 -17.57
N THR A 195 -5.14 0.64 -18.89
CA THR A 195 -6.27 -0.06 -19.51
C THR A 195 -5.91 -1.34 -20.23
N ASN A 196 -4.71 -1.46 -20.79
CA ASN A 196 -4.28 -2.60 -21.60
C ASN A 196 -3.98 -3.86 -20.78
N ASN A 197 -3.52 -3.71 -19.52
CA ASN A 197 -3.31 -4.85 -18.65
C ASN A 197 -4.55 -5.10 -17.78
N VAL A 198 -5.14 -6.28 -17.91
CA VAL A 198 -6.38 -6.65 -17.19
C VAL A 198 -6.21 -6.57 -15.66
N VAL A 199 -5.07 -6.97 -15.12
CA VAL A 199 -4.79 -6.96 -13.68
C VAL A 199 -4.75 -5.54 -13.15
N ILE A 200 -4.07 -4.64 -13.86
CA ILE A 200 -3.94 -3.22 -13.49
C ILE A 200 -5.31 -2.53 -13.62
N LYS A 201 -6.02 -2.76 -14.72
CA LYS A 201 -7.37 -2.21 -14.95
C LYS A 201 -8.33 -2.60 -13.83
N ASP A 202 -8.36 -3.88 -13.45
CA ASP A 202 -9.23 -4.38 -12.39
C ASP A 202 -8.80 -3.84 -11.01
N SER A 203 -7.49 -3.68 -10.77
CA SER A 203 -6.96 -3.04 -9.57
C SER A 203 -7.44 -1.60 -9.44
N TRP A 204 -7.39 -0.81 -10.52
CA TRP A 204 -7.89 0.57 -10.55
C TRP A 204 -9.42 0.64 -10.40
N ALA A 205 -10.16 -0.28 -10.99
CA ALA A 205 -11.61 -0.36 -10.81
C ALA A 205 -11.97 -0.63 -9.35
N MET A 206 -11.26 -1.56 -8.71
CA MET A 206 -11.48 -1.92 -7.30
C MET A 206 -11.13 -0.76 -6.36
N VAL A 207 -9.98 -0.08 -6.51
CA VAL A 207 -9.63 1.04 -5.63
C VAL A 207 -10.62 2.20 -5.75
N LYS A 208 -11.09 2.51 -6.97
CA LYS A 208 -12.12 3.54 -7.18
C LYS A 208 -13.42 3.20 -6.44
N GLU A 209 -13.88 1.97 -6.54
CA GLU A 209 -15.10 1.52 -5.85
C GLU A 209 -14.97 1.59 -4.33
N TYR A 210 -13.82 1.18 -3.79
CA TYR A 210 -13.56 1.24 -2.35
C TYR A 210 -13.45 2.69 -1.84
N LEU A 211 -12.74 3.57 -2.57
CA LEU A 211 -12.59 4.99 -2.21
C LEU A 211 -13.92 5.73 -2.16
N ARG A 212 -14.86 5.44 -3.07
CA ARG A 212 -16.21 6.03 -3.04
C ARG A 212 -16.90 5.79 -1.71
N ARG A 213 -16.74 4.61 -1.13
CA ARG A 213 -17.38 4.18 0.11
C ARG A 213 -16.51 4.35 1.36
N ALA A 214 -15.23 4.63 1.20
CA ALA A 214 -14.28 4.66 2.30
C ALA A 214 -14.70 5.63 3.41
N TYR A 215 -14.48 5.20 4.66
CA TYR A 215 -14.63 6.05 5.84
C TYR A 215 -13.28 6.65 6.25
N ILE A 216 -12.19 5.89 6.07
CA ILE A 216 -10.83 6.33 6.30
C ILE A 216 -10.01 6.06 5.03
N LEU A 217 -9.17 7.04 4.67
CA LEU A 217 -8.13 6.89 3.67
C LEU A 217 -6.78 7.15 4.33
N THR A 218 -5.92 6.15 4.42
CA THR A 218 -4.53 6.32 4.85
C THR A 218 -3.61 6.31 3.64
N ILE A 219 -2.74 7.31 3.51
CA ILE A 219 -1.69 7.41 2.50
C ILE A 219 -0.36 7.19 3.20
N PHE A 220 0.34 6.11 2.89
CA PHE A 220 1.58 5.75 3.57
C PHE A 220 2.76 5.70 2.60
N GLY A 221 3.70 6.62 2.79
CA GLY A 221 4.95 6.67 2.04
C GLY A 221 4.78 6.86 0.53
N TYR A 222 3.70 7.50 0.09
CA TYR A 222 3.44 7.82 -1.31
C TYR A 222 3.66 9.32 -1.53
N SER A 223 4.65 9.64 -2.36
CA SER A 223 5.06 11.02 -2.59
C SER A 223 4.24 11.75 -3.66
N ALA A 224 3.28 11.10 -4.32
CA ALA A 224 2.54 11.67 -5.44
C ALA A 224 3.47 12.37 -6.46
N PRO A 225 4.38 11.64 -7.12
CA PRO A 225 5.35 12.23 -8.03
C PRO A 225 4.64 12.85 -9.25
N LYS A 226 5.34 13.75 -9.95
CA LYS A 226 4.78 14.45 -11.12
C LYS A 226 4.37 13.50 -12.26
N THR A 227 4.98 12.34 -12.33
CA THR A 227 4.62 11.27 -13.29
C THR A 227 3.33 10.53 -12.94
N ASP A 228 2.75 10.78 -11.75
CA ASP A 228 1.52 10.14 -11.25
C ASP A 228 0.34 11.11 -11.14
N ILE A 229 0.37 12.25 -11.82
CA ILE A 229 -0.70 13.28 -11.74
C ILE A 229 -2.07 12.65 -12.06
N GLU A 230 -2.17 11.88 -13.14
CA GLU A 230 -3.40 11.19 -13.54
C GLU A 230 -3.89 10.22 -12.47
N ALA A 231 -2.97 9.48 -11.83
CA ALA A 231 -3.28 8.59 -10.72
C ALA A 231 -3.86 9.35 -9.52
N VAL A 232 -3.23 10.46 -9.14
CA VAL A 232 -3.68 11.30 -8.01
C VAL A 232 -5.04 11.90 -8.29
N GLU A 233 -5.28 12.42 -9.50
CA GLU A 233 -6.58 12.96 -9.89
C GLU A 233 -7.66 11.89 -9.85
N THR A 234 -7.39 10.70 -10.40
CA THR A 234 -8.30 9.54 -10.37
C THR A 234 -8.67 9.13 -8.94
N LEU A 235 -7.70 9.09 -8.03
CA LEU A 235 -7.94 8.78 -6.62
C LEU A 235 -8.78 9.87 -5.94
N LYS A 236 -8.48 11.14 -6.21
CA LYS A 236 -9.23 12.30 -5.69
C LYS A 236 -10.68 12.31 -6.17
N GLU A 237 -10.92 12.09 -7.46
CA GLU A 237 -12.25 12.00 -8.02
C GLU A 237 -13.05 10.84 -7.40
N ALA A 238 -12.42 9.68 -7.21
CA ALA A 238 -13.06 8.55 -6.57
C ALA A 238 -13.38 8.83 -5.10
N TRP A 239 -12.48 9.49 -4.36
CA TRP A 239 -12.70 9.89 -2.98
C TRP A 239 -13.88 10.87 -2.84
N ASN A 240 -13.98 11.86 -3.72
CA ASN A 240 -14.99 12.91 -3.69
C ASN A 240 -16.26 12.59 -4.52
N PHE A 241 -16.42 11.35 -5.00
CA PHE A 241 -17.47 10.97 -5.95
C PHE A 241 -18.89 11.33 -5.49
N TYR A 242 -19.20 11.18 -4.21
CA TYR A 242 -20.49 11.56 -3.62
C TYR A 242 -20.49 12.97 -2.98
N GLY A 243 -19.52 13.79 -3.30
CA GLY A 243 -19.38 15.15 -2.75
C GLY A 243 -18.41 15.22 -1.55
N LYS A 244 -18.48 16.32 -0.81
CA LYS A 244 -17.57 16.56 0.33
C LYS A 244 -17.78 15.54 1.44
N LYS A 245 -16.68 14.96 1.91
CA LYS A 245 -16.65 13.99 3.01
C LYS A 245 -16.40 14.74 4.33
N LEU A 246 -17.48 14.94 5.12
CA LEU A 246 -17.45 15.77 6.33
C LEU A 246 -17.13 14.99 7.61
N ILE A 247 -17.36 13.68 7.63
CA ILE A 247 -17.16 12.80 8.80
C ILE A 247 -16.04 11.80 8.58
N GLU A 248 -15.50 11.78 7.39
CA GLU A 248 -14.41 10.92 6.97
C GLU A 248 -13.06 11.53 7.33
N GLU A 249 -12.03 10.69 7.38
CA GLU A 249 -10.67 11.13 7.70
C GLU A 249 -9.69 10.70 6.59
N ILE A 250 -8.78 11.61 6.24
CA ILE A 250 -7.57 11.30 5.49
C ILE A 250 -6.41 11.30 6.47
N GLU A 251 -5.66 10.22 6.52
CA GLU A 251 -4.44 10.11 7.30
C GLU A 251 -3.23 10.01 6.37
N ILE A 252 -2.15 10.72 6.69
CA ILE A 252 -0.88 10.64 5.97
C ILE A 252 0.20 10.17 6.92
N ILE A 253 0.87 9.07 6.55
CA ILE A 253 2.04 8.55 7.27
C ILE A 253 3.28 8.87 6.44
N ASP A 254 4.03 9.86 6.88
CA ASP A 254 5.27 10.30 6.21
C ASP A 254 6.23 10.92 7.22
N LYS A 255 7.53 10.95 6.87
CA LYS A 255 8.60 11.59 7.68
C LYS A 255 8.68 13.11 7.51
N LEU A 256 8.00 13.66 6.51
CA LEU A 256 7.95 15.11 6.27
C LEU A 256 7.22 15.83 7.41
N ASP A 257 7.59 17.11 7.60
CA ASP A 257 6.90 17.97 8.58
C ASP A 257 5.41 18.09 8.27
N LYS A 258 4.59 18.16 9.33
CA LYS A 258 3.12 18.24 9.24
C LYS A 258 2.63 19.44 8.42
N LYS A 259 3.37 20.57 8.43
CA LYS A 259 3.00 21.75 7.64
C LYS A 259 3.24 21.50 6.15
N GLU A 260 4.38 20.89 5.82
CA GLU A 260 4.72 20.50 4.43
C GLU A 260 3.71 19.50 3.88
N LEU A 261 3.34 18.48 4.66
CA LEU A 261 2.31 17.51 4.29
C LEU A 261 0.95 18.17 4.05
N LYS A 262 0.52 19.08 4.92
CA LYS A 262 -0.73 19.82 4.75
C LYS A 262 -0.75 20.66 3.47
N ILE A 263 0.35 21.30 3.13
CA ILE A 263 0.48 22.07 1.88
C ILE A 263 0.41 21.14 0.68
N LYS A 264 1.20 20.08 0.70
CA LYS A 264 1.31 19.10 -0.39
C LYS A 264 -0.03 18.42 -0.73
N TRP A 265 -0.78 18.04 0.32
CA TRP A 265 -2.02 17.29 0.19
C TRP A 265 -3.28 18.17 0.29
N HIS A 266 -3.12 19.50 0.34
CA HIS A 266 -4.23 20.45 0.47
C HIS A 266 -5.36 20.21 -0.54
N ASN A 267 -5.00 20.13 -1.82
CA ASN A 267 -5.98 19.96 -2.89
C ASN A 267 -6.70 18.60 -2.84
N PHE A 268 -6.09 17.58 -2.25
CA PHE A 268 -6.70 16.27 -2.08
C PHE A 268 -7.61 16.21 -0.86
N SER A 269 -7.23 16.90 0.23
CA SER A 269 -7.91 16.84 1.54
C SER A 269 -8.92 17.98 1.77
N GLU A 270 -9.16 18.82 0.75
CA GLU A 270 -10.07 19.97 0.90
C GLU A 270 -11.48 19.54 1.36
N GLY A 271 -11.88 20.03 2.53
CA GLY A 271 -13.18 19.73 3.12
C GLY A 271 -13.27 18.39 3.86
N THR A 272 -12.15 17.69 4.07
CA THR A 272 -12.06 16.45 4.84
C THR A 272 -11.11 16.64 6.04
N HIS A 273 -11.32 15.90 7.13
CA HIS A 273 -10.39 15.90 8.25
C HIS A 273 -9.06 15.29 7.83
N LEU A 274 -7.95 16.03 8.04
CA LEU A 274 -6.59 15.60 7.71
C LEU A 274 -5.79 15.35 8.98
N HIS A 275 -5.36 14.11 9.19
CA HIS A 275 -4.42 13.69 10.22
C HIS A 275 -3.05 13.38 9.61
N CYS A 276 -1.97 13.68 10.34
CA CYS A 276 -0.60 13.36 9.94
C CYS A 276 0.09 12.57 11.05
N ALA A 277 0.55 11.37 10.74
CA ALA A 277 1.33 10.50 11.61
C ALA A 277 2.79 10.45 11.15
N GLU A 278 3.73 10.50 12.09
CA GLU A 278 5.18 10.47 11.78
C GLU A 278 5.67 9.06 11.43
N ASN A 279 4.98 8.05 11.92
CA ASN A 279 5.27 6.65 11.66
C ASN A 279 4.02 5.78 11.77
N PHE A 280 4.15 4.52 11.36
CA PHE A 280 3.04 3.57 11.38
C PHE A 280 2.39 3.39 12.77
N PHE A 281 3.18 3.32 13.84
CA PHE A 281 2.65 3.06 15.19
C PHE A 281 1.88 4.26 15.77
N GLU A 282 2.06 5.44 15.19
CA GLU A 282 1.27 6.65 15.49
C GLU A 282 -0.03 6.77 14.67
N SER A 283 -0.21 5.92 13.68
CA SER A 283 -1.36 5.93 12.77
C SER A 283 -2.59 5.23 13.36
N MET A 284 -3.73 5.40 12.70
CA MET A 284 -4.98 4.68 13.01
C MET A 284 -4.77 3.16 12.96
N CYS A 285 -4.03 2.65 11.98
CA CYS A 285 -3.71 1.23 11.87
C CYS A 285 -2.84 0.73 13.02
N GLY A 286 -1.84 1.50 13.43
CA GLY A 286 -0.95 1.14 14.54
C GLY A 286 -1.61 1.21 15.91
N LYS A 287 -2.41 2.27 16.14
CA LYS A 287 -3.07 2.53 17.41
C LYS A 287 -4.33 1.72 17.65
N TYR A 288 -5.10 1.41 16.60
CA TYR A 288 -6.42 0.80 16.70
C TYR A 288 -6.59 -0.40 15.77
N PRO A 289 -5.71 -1.42 15.85
CA PRO A 289 -5.77 -2.59 14.97
C PRO A 289 -7.17 -3.21 14.96
N ARG A 290 -7.68 -3.50 13.76
CA ARG A 290 -8.98 -4.13 13.48
C ARG A 290 -10.23 -3.33 13.90
N ARG A 291 -10.05 -2.14 14.49
CA ARG A 291 -11.15 -1.27 14.98
C ARG A 291 -11.00 0.17 14.51
N THR A 292 -10.30 0.41 13.40
CA THR A 292 -10.01 1.77 12.90
C THR A 292 -11.30 2.55 12.63
N THR A 293 -12.28 1.95 11.96
CA THR A 293 -13.56 2.60 11.63
C THR A 293 -14.48 2.73 12.83
N GLU A 294 -14.49 1.76 13.73
CA GLU A 294 -15.18 1.84 15.02
C GLU A 294 -14.63 2.99 15.87
N GLN A 295 -13.30 3.11 15.93
CA GLN A 295 -12.65 4.16 16.69
C GLN A 295 -12.91 5.55 16.11
N LEU A 296 -12.86 5.73 14.79
CA LEU A 296 -13.19 7.00 14.16
C LEU A 296 -14.65 7.38 14.45
N PHE A 297 -15.59 6.43 14.32
CA PHE A 297 -17.00 6.66 14.63
C PHE A 297 -17.20 7.10 16.09
N ASP A 298 -16.59 6.40 17.02
CA ASP A 298 -16.71 6.70 18.45
C ASP A 298 -16.23 8.11 18.79
N VAL A 299 -15.13 8.56 18.20
CA VAL A 299 -14.59 9.88 18.43
C VAL A 299 -15.43 10.97 17.75
N THR A 300 -15.79 10.76 16.49
CA THR A 300 -16.44 11.81 15.68
C THR A 300 -17.94 11.92 15.95
N MET A 301 -18.63 10.80 16.19
CA MET A 301 -20.09 10.77 16.33
C MET A 301 -20.56 10.65 17.76
N LEU A 302 -19.77 10.01 18.65
CA LEU A 302 -20.16 9.78 20.05
C LEU A 302 -19.34 10.61 21.04
N SER A 303 -18.34 11.38 20.58
CA SER A 303 -17.41 12.15 21.40
C SER A 303 -16.72 11.31 22.50
N ILE A 304 -16.51 10.02 22.22
CA ILE A 304 -15.84 9.11 23.15
C ILE A 304 -14.34 9.31 23.07
N LEU A 305 -13.70 9.57 24.22
CA LEU A 305 -12.26 9.81 24.27
C LEU A 305 -11.48 8.54 23.92
N ARG A 306 -10.32 8.77 23.27
CA ARG A 306 -9.35 7.71 22.94
C ARG A 306 -8.50 7.37 24.16
N THR A 307 -8.14 6.08 24.31
CA THR A 307 -7.04 5.70 25.20
C THR A 307 -5.82 5.44 24.36
N ASP A 308 -4.76 6.22 24.54
CA ASP A 308 -3.47 5.93 23.93
C ASP A 308 -2.80 4.72 24.61
N ASN A 309 -1.94 4.00 23.85
CA ASN A 309 -1.09 2.88 24.29
C ASN A 309 -1.68 1.44 24.30
N ARG A 310 -2.84 1.20 23.73
CA ARG A 310 -3.39 -0.17 23.59
C ARG A 310 -3.21 -0.78 22.19
N GLY A 311 -2.52 -0.11 21.28
CA GLY A 311 -2.25 -0.59 19.92
C GLY A 311 -0.99 -1.43 19.80
N PHE A 312 -0.58 -1.67 18.56
CA PHE A 312 0.69 -2.31 18.26
C PHE A 312 1.87 -1.45 18.73
N LYS A 313 2.96 -2.11 19.10
CA LYS A 313 4.21 -1.45 19.51
C LYS A 313 5.36 -1.93 18.64
N SER A 314 6.29 -1.02 18.38
CA SER A 314 7.54 -1.38 17.71
C SER A 314 8.29 -2.46 18.53
N GLY A 315 8.88 -3.43 17.84
CA GLY A 315 9.66 -4.50 18.45
C GLY A 315 8.86 -5.68 19.00
N MET A 316 7.53 -5.71 18.83
CA MET A 316 6.74 -6.91 19.16
C MET A 316 7.21 -8.10 18.31
N SER A 317 7.41 -9.25 18.96
CA SER A 317 7.63 -10.55 18.31
C SER A 317 6.35 -11.09 17.67
N PHE A 318 6.45 -12.14 16.84
CA PHE A 318 5.25 -12.81 16.32
C PHE A 318 4.38 -13.42 17.43
N ASP A 319 4.98 -13.85 18.53
CA ASP A 319 4.22 -14.39 19.67
C ASP A 319 3.47 -13.27 20.40
N ASP A 320 4.09 -12.10 20.60
CA ASP A 320 3.41 -10.92 21.17
C ASP A 320 2.25 -10.48 20.29
N ILE A 321 2.47 -10.42 18.96
CA ILE A 321 1.44 -10.09 17.99
C ILE A 321 0.28 -11.09 18.05
N LYS A 322 0.58 -12.38 18.14
CA LYS A 322 -0.42 -13.44 18.22
C LYS A 322 -1.29 -13.31 19.48
N GLN A 323 -0.65 -13.06 20.62
CA GLN A 323 -1.37 -12.83 21.89
C GLN A 323 -2.26 -11.59 21.80
N PHE A 324 -1.74 -10.52 21.21
CA PHE A 324 -2.47 -9.26 21.05
C PHE A 324 -3.69 -9.38 20.13
N ILE A 325 -3.52 -10.01 18.94
CA ILE A 325 -4.57 -10.03 17.91
C ILE A 325 -5.67 -11.06 18.17
N LYS A 326 -5.36 -12.14 18.90
CA LYS A 326 -6.27 -13.26 19.13
C LYS A 326 -7.63 -12.85 19.74
N PRO A 327 -7.72 -12.00 20.77
CA PRO A 327 -9.01 -11.56 21.33
C PRO A 327 -9.85 -10.79 20.32
N LEU A 328 -9.21 -9.94 19.48
CA LEU A 328 -9.89 -9.15 18.45
C LEU A 328 -10.48 -10.03 17.35
N LEU A 329 -9.71 -11.04 16.90
CA LEU A 329 -10.16 -12.02 15.91
C LEU A 329 -11.30 -12.90 16.45
N LEU A 330 -11.24 -13.25 17.73
CA LEU A 330 -12.29 -14.04 18.38
C LEU A 330 -13.59 -13.23 18.47
N ASP A 331 -13.51 -11.96 18.89
CA ASP A 331 -14.66 -11.06 18.94
C ASP A 331 -15.33 -10.90 17.55
N GLU A 332 -14.54 -10.81 16.47
CA GLU A 332 -15.08 -10.76 15.10
C GLU A 332 -15.81 -12.03 14.67
N ILE A 333 -15.48 -13.18 15.24
CA ILE A 333 -16.15 -14.44 14.97
C ILE A 333 -17.44 -14.56 15.80
N LEU A 334 -17.37 -14.17 17.08
CA LEU A 334 -18.47 -14.34 18.02
C LEU A 334 -19.52 -13.23 17.92
N ASN A 335 -19.08 -11.99 17.60
CA ASN A 335 -19.93 -10.80 17.62
C ASN A 335 -19.83 -9.99 16.30
N PRO A 336 -20.00 -10.59 15.12
CA PRO A 336 -19.70 -9.93 13.83
C PRO A 336 -20.52 -8.64 13.60
N ASP A 337 -21.69 -8.55 14.18
CA ASP A 337 -22.60 -7.39 14.03
C ASP A 337 -22.43 -6.33 15.12
N ASN A 338 -21.71 -6.62 16.20
CA ASN A 338 -21.53 -5.71 17.33
C ASN A 338 -20.14 -5.86 17.96
N LEU A 339 -19.12 -5.43 17.20
CA LEU A 339 -17.74 -5.56 17.63
C LEU A 339 -17.43 -4.67 18.83
N ALA A 340 -16.81 -5.26 19.84
CA ALA A 340 -16.27 -4.50 20.96
C ALA A 340 -15.13 -3.59 20.51
N ASN A 341 -15.10 -2.35 21.02
CA ASN A 341 -13.97 -1.44 20.80
C ASN A 341 -13.14 -1.29 22.06
N PRO A 342 -12.04 -2.07 22.22
CA PRO A 342 -11.21 -2.06 23.42
C PRO A 342 -10.40 -0.77 23.59
N TYR A 343 -10.42 0.11 22.58
CA TYR A 343 -9.67 1.39 22.55
C TYR A 343 -10.47 2.56 23.12
N ARG A 344 -11.71 2.35 23.56
CA ARG A 344 -12.48 3.35 24.29
C ARG A 344 -11.86 3.64 25.66
N ALA A 345 -11.88 4.92 26.09
CA ALA A 345 -11.64 5.23 27.47
C ALA A 345 -12.69 4.52 28.35
N ASN A 346 -12.27 3.91 29.44
CA ASN A 346 -13.14 3.17 30.38
C ASN A 346 -13.76 1.87 29.81
N PHE A 347 -13.19 1.28 28.77
CA PHE A 347 -13.55 -0.07 28.35
C PHE A 347 -13.19 -1.06 29.46
N ASN A 348 -14.19 -1.67 30.06
CA ASN A 348 -14.04 -2.75 31.04
C ASN A 348 -14.38 -4.07 30.30
N PRO A 349 -13.43 -4.95 30.04
CA PRO A 349 -13.72 -6.27 29.49
C PRO A 349 -14.23 -7.16 30.64
N ASP A 350 -15.54 -7.23 30.83
CA ASP A 350 -16.14 -8.25 31.67
C ASP A 350 -16.10 -9.64 30.99
#